data_fc519dcd0643ce0581478ed4ca14e2f7
#
_entry.id   fc519dcd0643ce0581478ed4ca14e2f7
#
_cell.length_a   1.000
_cell.length_b   1.000
_cell.length_c   1.000
_cell.angle_alpha   90.00
_cell.angle_beta   90.00
_cell.angle_gamma   90.00
#
_symmetry.space_group_name_H-M   'P 1'
#
loop_
_entity.id
_entity.type
_entity.pdbx_description
1 polymer ?
#
loop_
_entity_poly.entity_id
_entity_poly.type
_entity_poly.pdbx_seq_one_letter_code
_entity_poly.pdbx_strand_id
1 'polypeptide(L)'
;LQDRREGSATYGLWPYYLEEDLAHMLAPDYNWSDFIGKELIGICLCCREALPEELYEALKQAVRAAMECSIRRNVAADYTNMSIMSCMTLLSAGELLKEERFLKEGRARLAKLMEYTEFNGAFSEYNSSAYILVALHEINRMRTFLKDPDSLSKAEKLNWYAWKMLGEHYN
;
A
#
# COMPACT_ATOMS: atom_id res chain seq x y z
N LEU A 1 16.47 11.56 1.58
CA LEU A 1 16.54 10.25 0.92
C LEU A 1 15.37 9.95 -0.01
N GLN A 2 14.18 10.49 0.23
CA GLN A 2 13.05 10.41 -0.70
C GLN A 2 13.20 11.45 -1.81
N ASP A 3 12.95 11.10 -3.05
CA ASP A 3 12.94 12.06 -4.15
C ASP A 3 11.78 13.06 -4.00
N ARG A 4 12.13 14.34 -3.85
CA ARG A 4 11.21 15.45 -3.68
C ARG A 4 11.28 16.46 -4.82
N ARG A 5 12.00 16.15 -5.90
CA ARG A 5 12.15 17.04 -7.07
C ARG A 5 10.82 17.07 -7.84
N GLU A 6 10.18 18.23 -7.87
CA GLU A 6 8.95 18.43 -8.62
C GLU A 6 9.16 18.11 -10.11
N GLY A 7 8.21 17.36 -10.69
CA GLY A 7 8.28 16.91 -12.08
C GLY A 7 9.20 15.72 -12.35
N SER A 8 9.94 15.21 -11.35
CA SER A 8 10.71 13.99 -11.51
C SER A 8 9.78 12.78 -11.70
N ALA A 9 10.16 11.85 -12.60
CA ALA A 9 9.47 10.58 -12.77
C ALA A 9 9.49 9.74 -11.47
N THR A 10 10.54 9.91 -10.65
CA THR A 10 10.74 9.21 -9.37
C THR A 10 10.28 10.01 -8.16
N TYR A 11 9.59 11.15 -8.35
CA TYR A 11 9.03 11.93 -7.23
C TYR A 11 8.24 11.04 -6.26
N GLY A 12 8.56 11.12 -4.97
CA GLY A 12 7.93 10.32 -3.92
C GLY A 12 8.57 8.95 -3.69
N LEU A 13 9.56 8.57 -4.50
CA LEU A 13 10.26 7.30 -4.40
C LEU A 13 11.52 7.41 -3.54
N TRP A 14 11.93 6.30 -2.95
CA TRP A 14 13.24 6.12 -2.32
C TRP A 14 14.14 5.29 -3.23
N PRO A 15 15.46 5.51 -3.23
CA PRO A 15 16.39 4.64 -3.93
C PRO A 15 16.40 3.25 -3.30
N TYR A 16 16.78 2.24 -4.05
CA TYR A 16 16.94 0.88 -3.53
C TYR A 16 18.10 0.79 -2.54
N TYR A 17 19.22 1.43 -2.86
CA TYR A 17 20.39 1.53 -2.00
C TYR A 17 20.52 2.96 -1.44
N LEU A 18 20.94 3.06 -0.19
CA LEU A 18 21.10 4.36 0.49
C LEU A 18 22.12 5.26 -0.20
N GLU A 19 23.14 4.66 -0.81
CA GLU A 19 24.24 5.33 -1.51
C GLU A 19 23.88 5.75 -2.94
N GLU A 20 22.71 5.30 -3.44
CA GLU A 20 22.31 5.60 -4.81
C GLU A 20 21.84 7.05 -4.93
N ASP A 21 22.37 7.74 -5.94
CA ASP A 21 21.96 9.10 -6.24
C ASP A 21 20.52 9.14 -6.77
N LEU A 22 19.66 9.89 -6.13
CA LEU A 22 18.27 10.08 -6.55
C LEU A 22 18.14 10.56 -8.00
N ALA A 23 19.10 11.33 -8.50
CA ALA A 23 19.08 11.82 -9.88
C ALA A 23 19.41 10.74 -10.91
N HIS A 24 20.09 9.69 -10.49
CA HIS A 24 20.67 8.68 -11.37
C HIS A 24 20.33 7.25 -10.92
N MET A 25 19.13 7.03 -10.36
CA MET A 25 18.68 5.67 -10.06
C MET A 25 18.70 4.83 -11.34
N LEU A 26 19.53 3.79 -11.36
CA LEU A 26 19.71 2.93 -12.53
C LEU A 26 18.46 2.09 -12.84
N ALA A 27 17.78 1.62 -11.81
CA ALA A 27 16.58 0.80 -11.91
C ALA A 27 15.61 1.15 -10.78
N PRO A 28 14.83 2.24 -10.88
CA PRO A 28 13.88 2.63 -9.84
C PRO A 28 12.85 1.52 -9.63
N ASP A 29 12.77 0.97 -8.42
CA ASP A 29 11.69 0.06 -8.05
C ASP A 29 10.54 0.85 -7.43
N TYR A 30 9.50 1.06 -8.21
CA TYR A 30 8.32 1.83 -7.80
C TYR A 30 7.51 1.15 -6.69
N ASN A 31 7.76 -0.13 -6.36
CA ASN A 31 7.17 -0.79 -5.20
C ASN A 31 7.58 -0.11 -3.89
N TRP A 32 8.78 0.49 -3.83
CA TRP A 32 9.28 1.16 -2.63
C TRP A 32 8.39 2.30 -2.14
N SER A 33 7.61 2.93 -3.02
CA SER A 33 6.63 3.93 -2.58
C SER A 33 5.60 3.34 -1.61
N ASP A 34 5.11 2.14 -1.90
CA ASP A 34 4.15 1.44 -1.04
C ASP A 34 4.83 0.72 0.13
N PHE A 35 5.99 0.06 -0.10
CA PHE A 35 6.73 -0.63 0.96
C PHE A 35 7.20 0.30 2.08
N ILE A 36 7.75 1.45 1.76
CA ILE A 36 8.17 2.43 2.76
C ILE A 36 6.98 3.24 3.25
N GLY A 37 6.07 3.62 2.35
CA GLY A 37 4.87 4.36 2.67
C GLY A 37 4.03 3.70 3.76
N LYS A 38 3.84 2.40 3.70
CA LYS A 38 3.08 1.64 4.71
C LYS A 38 3.70 1.70 6.11
N GLU A 39 5.04 1.66 6.20
CA GLU A 39 5.71 1.75 7.49
C GLU A 39 5.59 3.16 8.09
N LEU A 40 5.73 4.20 7.24
CA LEU A 40 5.55 5.59 7.67
C LEU A 40 4.11 5.84 8.14
N ILE A 41 3.10 5.29 7.43
CA ILE A 41 1.70 5.34 7.84
C ILE A 41 1.51 4.66 9.20
N GLY A 42 2.06 3.45 9.37
CA GLY A 42 2.01 2.73 10.64
C GLY A 42 2.61 3.53 11.80
N ILE A 43 3.77 4.14 11.59
CA ILE A 43 4.41 5.02 12.58
C ILE A 43 3.50 6.21 12.92
N CYS A 44 2.92 6.88 11.92
CA CYS A 44 2.03 8.02 12.15
C CYS A 44 0.77 7.64 12.94
N LEU A 45 0.21 6.45 12.69
CA LEU A 45 -1.03 6.01 13.33
C LEU A 45 -0.80 5.40 14.73
N CYS A 46 0.28 4.63 14.90
CA CYS A 46 0.52 3.88 16.14
C CYS A 46 1.40 4.61 17.15
N CYS A 47 2.27 5.52 16.68
CA CYS A 47 3.27 6.16 17.55
C CYS A 47 3.07 7.68 17.69
N ARG A 48 1.90 8.20 17.33
CA ARG A 48 1.63 9.65 17.29
C ARG A 48 2.07 10.38 18.57
N GLU A 49 1.75 9.82 19.73
CA GLU A 49 2.05 10.46 21.04
C GLU A 49 3.54 10.53 21.34
N ALA A 50 4.35 9.62 20.79
CA ALA A 50 5.79 9.58 20.97
C ALA A 50 6.56 10.45 19.96
N LEU A 51 5.88 10.99 18.92
CA LEU A 51 6.51 11.76 17.86
C LEU A 51 6.49 13.26 18.16
N PRO A 52 7.64 13.96 18.11
CA PRO A 52 7.66 15.41 18.05
C PRO A 52 6.83 15.92 16.85
N GLU A 53 6.15 17.05 17.02
CA GLU A 53 5.24 17.60 15.99
C GLU A 53 5.93 17.80 14.63
N GLU A 54 7.15 18.34 14.63
CA GLU A 54 7.93 18.58 13.42
C GLU A 54 8.21 17.27 12.65
N LEU A 55 8.57 16.20 13.36
CA LEU A 55 8.80 14.88 12.76
C LEU A 55 7.51 14.28 12.23
N TYR A 56 6.42 14.40 12.97
CA TYR A 56 5.11 13.92 12.54
C TYR A 56 4.66 14.59 11.23
N GLU A 57 4.79 15.91 11.11
CA GLU A 57 4.47 16.62 9.87
C GLU A 57 5.42 16.23 8.72
N ALA A 58 6.72 16.04 9.00
CA ALA A 58 7.67 15.56 8.00
C ALA A 58 7.32 14.16 7.47
N LEU A 59 6.88 13.24 8.35
CA LEU A 59 6.41 11.92 7.98
C LEU A 59 5.15 11.99 7.11
N LYS A 60 4.18 12.83 7.46
CA LYS A 60 2.97 13.05 6.65
C LYS A 60 3.29 13.56 5.25
N GLN A 61 4.26 14.48 5.12
CA GLN A 61 4.73 14.95 3.82
C GLN A 61 5.40 13.82 3.01
N ALA A 62 6.15 12.94 3.70
CA ALA A 62 6.75 11.77 3.06
C ALA A 62 5.69 10.78 2.56
N VAL A 63 4.68 10.51 3.37
CA VAL A 63 3.53 9.68 2.99
C VAL A 63 2.81 10.28 1.78
N ARG A 64 2.52 11.58 1.80
CA ARG A 64 1.84 12.25 0.66
C ARG A 64 2.60 12.05 -0.65
N ALA A 65 3.90 12.31 -0.67
CA ALA A 65 4.71 12.13 -1.87
C ALA A 65 4.78 10.66 -2.33
N ALA A 66 4.86 9.70 -1.39
CA ALA A 66 4.82 8.28 -1.70
C ALA A 66 3.49 7.88 -2.36
N MET A 67 2.36 8.39 -1.89
CA MET A 67 1.04 8.10 -2.48
C MET A 67 0.88 8.70 -3.88
N GLU A 68 1.48 9.86 -4.16
CA GLU A 68 1.57 10.38 -5.53
C GLU A 68 2.33 9.42 -6.46
N CYS A 69 3.43 8.85 -5.97
CA CYS A 69 4.20 7.85 -6.70
C CYS A 69 3.36 6.59 -6.94
N SER A 70 2.70 6.06 -5.90
CA SER A 70 1.83 4.88 -5.97
C SER A 70 0.68 5.09 -6.99
N ILE A 71 0.05 6.28 -7.00
CA ILE A 71 -0.99 6.61 -7.98
C ILE A 71 -0.44 6.56 -9.41
N ARG A 72 0.70 7.20 -9.67
CA ARG A 72 1.30 7.20 -11.03
C ARG A 72 1.69 5.80 -11.50
N ARG A 73 2.19 4.96 -10.58
CA ARG A 73 2.53 3.57 -10.87
C ARG A 73 1.31 2.76 -11.32
N ASN A 74 0.15 3.00 -10.75
CA ASN A 74 -1.12 2.36 -11.10
C ASN A 74 -1.03 0.83 -11.19
N VAL A 75 -0.67 0.18 -10.08
CA VAL A 75 -0.50 -1.27 -10.01
C VAL A 75 -1.77 -2.01 -10.45
N ALA A 76 -1.61 -3.05 -11.26
CA ALA A 76 -2.72 -3.86 -11.77
C ALA A 76 -3.24 -4.85 -10.70
N ALA A 77 -4.51 -5.26 -10.84
CA ALA A 77 -5.18 -6.13 -9.86
C ALA A 77 -4.59 -7.54 -9.79
N ASP A 78 -3.98 -8.02 -10.87
CA ASP A 78 -3.34 -9.34 -10.96
C ASP A 78 -1.99 -9.41 -10.23
N TYR A 79 -1.34 -8.29 -9.96
CA TYR A 79 -0.18 -8.23 -9.09
C TYR A 79 -0.65 -8.16 -7.61
N THR A 80 -1.13 -9.28 -7.12
CA THR A 80 -1.98 -9.37 -5.92
C THR A 80 -1.37 -8.71 -4.67
N ASN A 81 -0.15 -9.10 -4.28
CA ASN A 81 0.48 -8.56 -3.06
C ASN A 81 0.64 -7.03 -3.12
N MET A 82 1.07 -6.51 -4.24
CA MET A 82 1.26 -5.08 -4.45
C MET A 82 -0.06 -4.33 -4.61
N SER A 83 -1.07 -4.95 -5.23
CA SER A 83 -2.40 -4.37 -5.35
C SER A 83 -3.06 -4.22 -3.99
N ILE A 84 -3.00 -5.24 -3.13
CA ILE A 84 -3.49 -5.18 -1.74
C ILE A 84 -2.74 -4.10 -0.96
N MET A 85 -1.40 -4.09 -1.03
CA MET A 85 -0.56 -3.08 -0.35
C MET A 85 -0.91 -1.67 -0.79
N SER A 86 -1.06 -1.45 -2.10
CA SER A 86 -1.41 -0.13 -2.64
C SER A 86 -2.83 0.32 -2.22
N CYS A 87 -3.80 -0.59 -2.14
CA CYS A 87 -5.11 -0.27 -1.57
C CYS A 87 -5.00 0.15 -0.10
N MET A 88 -4.24 -0.61 0.69
CA MET A 88 -4.03 -0.33 2.12
C MET A 88 -3.35 1.02 2.31
N THR A 89 -2.26 1.31 1.59
CA THR A 89 -1.50 2.56 1.74
C THR A 89 -2.32 3.77 1.31
N LEU A 90 -3.00 3.72 0.16
CA LEU A 90 -3.82 4.83 -0.32
C LEU A 90 -4.99 5.14 0.60
N LEU A 91 -5.74 4.12 1.05
CA LEU A 91 -6.88 4.31 1.93
C LEU A 91 -6.43 4.84 3.30
N SER A 92 -5.41 4.23 3.91
CA SER A 92 -4.90 4.67 5.22
C SER A 92 -4.29 6.07 5.15
N ALA A 93 -3.54 6.39 4.08
CA ALA A 93 -3.02 7.74 3.87
C ALA A 93 -4.14 8.76 3.65
N GLY A 94 -5.19 8.40 2.91
CA GLY A 94 -6.35 9.24 2.70
C GLY A 94 -7.05 9.62 4.01
N GLU A 95 -7.22 8.68 4.92
CA GLU A 95 -7.77 8.94 6.26
C GLU A 95 -6.80 9.74 7.14
N LEU A 96 -5.51 9.38 7.15
CA LEU A 96 -4.47 10.06 7.93
C LEU A 96 -4.30 11.53 7.53
N LEU A 97 -4.24 11.79 6.23
CA LEU A 97 -3.99 13.11 5.65
C LEU A 97 -5.28 13.91 5.43
N LYS A 98 -6.45 13.28 5.56
CA LYS A 98 -7.78 13.83 5.22
C LYS A 98 -7.85 14.26 3.75
N GLU A 99 -7.31 13.45 2.85
CA GLU A 99 -7.28 13.71 1.40
C GLU A 99 -8.19 12.77 0.63
N GLU A 100 -9.33 13.29 0.17
CA GLU A 100 -10.35 12.52 -0.54
C GLU A 100 -9.84 11.90 -1.84
N ARG A 101 -8.88 12.51 -2.52
CA ARG A 101 -8.30 11.94 -3.75
C ARG A 101 -7.62 10.60 -3.52
N PHE A 102 -6.93 10.41 -2.39
CA PHE A 102 -6.32 9.12 -2.02
C PHE A 102 -7.38 8.08 -1.67
N LEU A 103 -8.42 8.49 -0.94
CA LEU A 103 -9.55 7.63 -0.64
C LEU A 103 -10.27 7.17 -1.90
N LYS A 104 -10.55 8.08 -2.82
CA LYS A 104 -11.20 7.78 -4.11
C LYS A 104 -10.38 6.78 -4.93
N GLU A 105 -9.08 7.01 -5.05
CA GLU A 105 -8.19 6.12 -5.80
C GLU A 105 -8.07 4.76 -5.10
N GLY A 106 -7.88 4.74 -3.79
CA GLY A 106 -7.80 3.50 -3.00
C GLY A 106 -9.08 2.66 -3.11
N ARG A 107 -10.27 3.28 -3.01
CA ARG A 107 -11.57 2.60 -3.21
C ARG A 107 -11.72 2.05 -4.63
N ALA A 108 -11.30 2.81 -5.64
CA ALA A 108 -11.38 2.35 -7.03
C ALA A 108 -10.48 1.14 -7.28
N ARG A 109 -9.24 1.13 -6.72
CA ARG A 109 -8.33 -0.01 -6.82
C ARG A 109 -8.87 -1.22 -6.06
N LEU A 110 -9.37 -1.01 -4.86
CA LEU A 110 -9.95 -2.08 -4.04
C LEU A 110 -11.16 -2.72 -4.73
N ALA A 111 -12.00 -1.93 -5.39
CA ALA A 111 -13.12 -2.45 -6.17
C ALA A 111 -12.65 -3.34 -7.33
N LYS A 112 -11.64 -2.89 -8.10
CA LYS A 112 -11.05 -3.67 -9.20
C LYS A 112 -10.38 -4.96 -8.69
N LEU A 113 -9.66 -4.90 -7.57
CA LEU A 113 -9.05 -6.07 -6.96
C LEU A 113 -10.10 -7.09 -6.52
N MET A 114 -11.21 -6.62 -5.93
CA MET A 114 -12.32 -7.49 -5.54
C MET A 114 -12.96 -8.15 -6.76
N GLU A 115 -13.30 -7.38 -7.78
CA GLU A 115 -13.87 -7.90 -9.04
C GLU A 115 -12.96 -8.98 -9.64
N TYR A 116 -11.67 -8.71 -9.72
CA TYR A 116 -10.67 -9.65 -10.24
C TYR A 116 -10.61 -10.93 -9.38
N THR A 117 -10.57 -10.79 -8.06
CA THR A 117 -10.48 -11.92 -7.12
C THR A 117 -11.76 -12.77 -7.16
N GLU A 118 -12.93 -12.14 -7.18
CA GLU A 118 -14.22 -12.83 -7.26
C GLU A 118 -14.39 -13.57 -8.60
N PHE A 119 -13.98 -12.96 -9.70
CA PHE A 119 -14.04 -13.59 -11.02
C PHE A 119 -13.16 -14.86 -11.10
N ASN A 120 -11.96 -14.83 -10.53
CA ASN A 120 -11.02 -15.96 -10.54
C ASN A 120 -11.26 -16.95 -9.39
N GLY A 121 -12.01 -16.57 -8.36
CA GLY A 121 -12.20 -17.36 -7.14
C GLY A 121 -10.97 -17.48 -6.25
N ALA A 122 -9.87 -16.78 -6.60
CA ALA A 122 -8.57 -16.83 -5.93
C ALA A 122 -7.69 -15.61 -6.28
N PHE A 123 -6.56 -15.45 -5.59
CA PHE A 123 -5.52 -14.50 -5.97
C PHE A 123 -4.68 -15.05 -7.13
N SER A 124 -4.15 -14.16 -7.99
CA SER A 124 -3.22 -14.58 -9.06
C SER A 124 -1.96 -15.26 -8.53
N GLU A 125 -1.48 -14.80 -7.38
CA GLU A 125 -0.28 -15.33 -6.73
C GLU A 125 -0.61 -16.52 -5.82
N TYR A 126 -1.57 -17.36 -6.23
CA TYR A 126 -2.12 -18.45 -5.41
C TYR A 126 -1.09 -19.51 -4.99
N ASN A 127 0.00 -19.68 -5.72
CA ASN A 127 1.05 -20.66 -5.44
C ASN A 127 2.31 -20.05 -4.81
N SER A 128 2.21 -18.86 -4.23
CA SER A 128 3.34 -18.20 -3.58
C SER A 128 3.16 -18.18 -2.06
N SER A 129 3.88 -19.08 -1.36
CA SER A 129 3.87 -19.11 0.10
C SER A 129 4.37 -17.84 0.77
N ALA A 130 5.30 -17.11 0.13
CA ALA A 130 5.81 -15.84 0.63
C ALA A 130 4.81 -14.70 0.42
N TYR A 131 4.25 -14.56 -0.79
CA TYR A 131 3.38 -13.44 -1.13
C TYR A 131 2.00 -13.53 -0.50
N ILE A 132 1.50 -14.73 -0.20
CA ILE A 132 0.24 -14.87 0.56
C ILE A 132 0.39 -14.30 1.98
N LEU A 133 1.56 -14.45 2.60
CA LEU A 133 1.83 -13.87 3.92
C LEU A 133 1.92 -12.34 3.85
N VAL A 134 2.54 -11.79 2.81
CA VAL A 134 2.54 -10.34 2.57
C VAL A 134 1.11 -9.84 2.39
N ALA A 135 0.30 -10.51 1.56
CA ALA A 135 -1.09 -10.16 1.35
C ALA A 135 -1.91 -10.17 2.66
N LEU A 136 -1.80 -11.23 3.47
CA LEU A 136 -2.47 -11.33 4.78
C LEU A 136 -2.04 -10.21 5.73
N HIS A 137 -0.75 -9.88 5.76
CA HIS A 137 -0.25 -8.80 6.61
C HIS A 137 -0.88 -7.46 6.24
N GLU A 138 -0.94 -7.14 4.95
CA GLU A 138 -1.52 -5.88 4.50
C GLU A 138 -3.05 -5.84 4.63
N ILE A 139 -3.74 -6.96 4.44
CA ILE A 139 -5.17 -7.09 4.73
C ILE A 139 -5.44 -6.84 6.22
N ASN A 140 -4.62 -7.40 7.12
CA ASN A 140 -4.77 -7.14 8.56
C ASN A 140 -4.50 -5.67 8.90
N ARG A 141 -3.56 -5.00 8.24
CA ARG A 141 -3.37 -3.54 8.38
C ARG A 141 -4.62 -2.77 7.93
N MET A 142 -5.25 -3.14 6.80
CA MET A 142 -6.53 -2.53 6.38
C MET A 142 -7.59 -2.66 7.48
N ARG A 143 -7.75 -3.86 8.05
CA ARG A 143 -8.72 -4.12 9.13
C ARG A 143 -8.44 -3.35 10.41
N THR A 144 -7.17 -3.00 10.66
CA THR A 144 -6.74 -2.27 11.85
C THR A 144 -6.85 -0.75 11.68
N PHE A 145 -6.51 -0.24 10.50
CA PHE A 145 -6.32 1.19 10.30
C PHE A 145 -7.53 1.89 9.66
N LEU A 146 -8.29 1.18 8.80
CA LEU A 146 -9.41 1.80 8.08
C LEU A 146 -10.64 1.96 8.96
N LYS A 147 -11.40 3.01 8.67
CA LYS A 147 -12.68 3.34 9.32
C LYS A 147 -13.87 3.22 8.37
N ASP A 148 -13.63 3.26 7.07
CA ASP A 148 -14.65 3.16 6.04
C ASP A 148 -15.29 1.76 6.01
N PRO A 149 -16.59 1.61 6.32
CA PRO A 149 -17.23 0.29 6.44
C PRO A 149 -17.23 -0.53 5.15
N ASP A 150 -17.33 0.12 3.98
CA ASP A 150 -17.30 -0.55 2.69
C ASP A 150 -15.92 -1.14 2.39
N SER A 151 -14.86 -0.37 2.64
CA SER A 151 -13.49 -0.85 2.50
C SER A 151 -13.16 -1.98 3.49
N LEU A 152 -13.65 -1.88 4.73
CA LEU A 152 -13.50 -2.94 5.74
C LEU A 152 -14.21 -4.23 5.31
N SER A 153 -15.44 -4.13 4.79
CA SER A 153 -16.18 -5.30 4.28
C SER A 153 -15.41 -6.01 3.15
N LYS A 154 -14.79 -5.25 2.25
CA LYS A 154 -13.95 -5.81 1.18
C LYS A 154 -12.67 -6.44 1.73
N ALA A 155 -12.03 -5.81 2.71
CA ALA A 155 -10.86 -6.38 3.39
C ALA A 155 -11.19 -7.72 4.07
N GLU A 156 -12.36 -7.87 4.69
CA GLU A 156 -12.81 -9.14 5.26
C GLU A 156 -13.00 -10.21 4.20
N LYS A 157 -13.56 -9.87 3.04
CA LYS A 157 -13.67 -10.82 1.91
C LYS A 157 -12.30 -11.24 1.38
N LEU A 158 -11.35 -10.30 1.21
CA LEU A 158 -9.98 -10.64 0.82
C LEU A 158 -9.31 -11.54 1.85
N ASN A 159 -9.51 -11.27 3.14
CA ASN A 159 -9.02 -12.12 4.22
C ASN A 159 -9.57 -13.55 4.11
N TRP A 160 -10.86 -13.71 3.83
CA TRP A 160 -11.47 -15.01 3.61
C TRP A 160 -10.83 -15.76 2.43
N TYR A 161 -10.62 -15.08 1.28
CA TYR A 161 -9.95 -15.68 0.11
C TYR A 161 -8.52 -16.13 0.46
N ALA A 162 -7.77 -15.31 1.17
CA ALA A 162 -6.40 -15.63 1.57
C ALA A 162 -6.36 -16.88 2.45
N TRP A 163 -7.20 -16.98 3.47
CA TRP A 163 -7.26 -18.15 4.36
C TRP A 163 -7.82 -19.40 3.67
N LYS A 164 -8.80 -19.24 2.77
CA LYS A 164 -9.28 -20.35 1.93
C LYS A 164 -8.15 -20.95 1.11
N MET A 165 -7.38 -20.10 0.41
CA MET A 165 -6.24 -20.54 -0.39
C MET A 165 -5.19 -21.27 0.46
N LEU A 166 -4.85 -20.72 1.63
CA LEU A 166 -3.93 -21.39 2.55
C LEU A 166 -4.46 -22.76 2.99
N GLY A 167 -5.72 -22.85 3.39
CA GLY A 167 -6.35 -24.10 3.79
C GLY A 167 -6.33 -25.15 2.68
N GLU A 168 -6.58 -24.76 1.43
CA GLU A 168 -6.56 -25.66 0.27
C GLU A 168 -5.16 -26.16 -0.10
N HIS A 169 -4.09 -25.43 0.28
CA HIS A 169 -2.70 -25.81 0.00
C HIS A 169 -2.03 -26.63 1.11
N TYR A 170 -2.56 -26.61 2.33
CA TYR A 170 -1.96 -27.26 3.49
C TYR A 170 -2.78 -28.45 4.02
N ASN A 171 -3.79 -28.89 3.29
CA ASN A 171 -4.59 -30.08 3.59
C ASN A 171 -4.11 -31.32 2.82
#